data_0ee17f6089e0243bd6d766994c67e79c
#
_entry.id   0ee17f6089e0243bd6d766994c67e79c
#
_cell.length_a   1.000
_cell.length_b   1.000
_cell.length_c   1.000
_cell.angle_alpha   90.00
_cell.angle_beta   90.00
_cell.angle_gamma   90.00
#
_symmetry.space_group_name_H-M   'P 1'
#
loop_
_entity.id
_entity.type
_entity.pdbx_description
1 polymer ?
#
loop_
_entity_poly.entity_id
_entity_poly.type
_entity_poly.pdbx_seq_one_letter_code
_entity_poly.pdbx_strand_id
1 'polypeptide(L)'
;MIFRFDVPGIREPDRVSADGARYVSPEQLYGEKNGCGEPDYGFLTERNRNQHKKLQIPEINSGLDTVYWYRGAEITELVADQSGCRVNWQGEGEVPLTFIWDVPKEGNYQVRIVLHAADGADVLLFLGRRRLAWRGFLSKEADKGSMHFLGEGKWEGVFVTNICPIIPRTFTDPMEDLTLDVTLCGRGVSLLEVEVTEWAGRTVYIAGDSTVTDQSADYPYLPGRSYCGWGQMLSAFLGRQMAVSNHAHSGLTTESFRSEGHYQILLERITEGDICLLQFAHNDQKLMHLMAEGGYRRNLIRYIEELREKGAIPVLVTPLARNSWRGDGDYNDLLEPYEAACMRIAEEYQVPVLPLHQKSMELIKACGRDRAMRYFYPSDYTHSNDYGAYLFAGYVYEALCACDIAETGGATGRWEPPEEIPQLTIPKEYQDMENPEAEHLFEELERPDDELTRVEALEFVIATMHFFPTNVYNDMFEDVIGHETYAGAVECAWQNGLIPEDMIEGHKFFPQQKITGEEFLKILRNGYMSRRTWTKEHETAVMEGISPEGYIKRHEAANMCRRSSL
;
A
#
# COMPACT_ATOMS: atom_id res chain seq x y z
N MET A 1 4.11 28.91 -12.43
CA MET A 1 2.64 29.18 -12.55
C MET A 1 2.08 29.42 -11.18
N ILE A 2 1.21 30.43 -11.01
CA ILE A 2 0.59 30.77 -9.71
C ILE A 2 -0.93 30.71 -9.87
N PHE A 3 -1.60 30.05 -8.93
CA PHE A 3 -3.06 29.93 -8.82
C PHE A 3 -3.53 30.49 -7.49
N ARG A 4 -4.60 31.28 -7.48
CA ARG A 4 -5.22 31.87 -6.30
C ARG A 4 -6.70 31.52 -6.20
N PHE A 5 -7.15 31.22 -4.99
CA PHE A 5 -8.46 30.67 -4.72
C PHE A 5 -9.34 31.56 -3.81
N ASP A 6 -8.90 32.78 -3.55
CA ASP A 6 -9.51 33.73 -2.59
C ASP A 6 -10.60 34.62 -3.20
N VAL A 7 -11.22 34.21 -4.31
CA VAL A 7 -12.15 35.05 -5.02
C VAL A 7 -13.57 34.49 -4.98
N PRO A 8 -14.49 35.07 -4.20
CA PRO A 8 -15.87 34.68 -4.19
C PRO A 8 -16.57 35.07 -5.49
N GLY A 9 -17.11 34.07 -6.21
CA GLY A 9 -18.16 34.30 -7.23
C GLY A 9 -17.76 35.04 -8.51
N ILE A 10 -16.48 35.08 -8.89
CA ILE A 10 -16.07 35.67 -10.18
C ILE A 10 -16.23 34.61 -11.26
N ARG A 11 -17.26 34.77 -12.11
CA ARG A 11 -17.54 33.93 -13.28
C ARG A 11 -16.70 34.27 -14.51
N GLU A 12 -15.70 35.15 -14.42
CA GLU A 12 -14.80 35.43 -15.54
C GLU A 12 -13.68 34.39 -15.54
N PRO A 13 -13.76 33.35 -16.42
CA PRO A 13 -12.61 32.53 -16.68
C PRO A 13 -11.47 33.44 -17.16
N ASP A 14 -10.24 33.20 -16.72
CA ASP A 14 -9.02 33.87 -17.18
C ASP A 14 -8.66 35.23 -16.58
N ARG A 15 -9.14 35.57 -15.40
CA ARG A 15 -8.58 36.75 -14.74
C ARG A 15 -7.16 36.48 -14.26
N VAL A 16 -6.22 37.11 -14.94
CA VAL A 16 -4.81 37.10 -14.58
C VAL A 16 -4.50 38.39 -13.80
N SER A 17 -3.86 38.24 -12.65
CA SER A 17 -3.40 39.37 -11.84
C SER A 17 -2.18 40.06 -12.46
N ALA A 18 -1.81 41.22 -11.92
CA ALA A 18 -0.64 41.98 -12.42
C ALA A 18 0.70 41.22 -12.26
N ASP A 19 0.77 40.28 -11.33
CA ASP A 19 1.91 39.37 -11.07
C ASP A 19 1.82 38.05 -11.85
N GLY A 20 0.82 37.89 -12.72
CA GLY A 20 0.64 36.70 -13.56
C GLY A 20 -0.08 35.55 -12.90
N ALA A 21 -0.61 35.70 -11.68
CA ALA A 21 -1.40 34.66 -11.03
C ALA A 21 -2.78 34.50 -11.67
N ARG A 22 -3.26 33.27 -11.77
CA ARG A 22 -4.60 32.92 -12.27
C ARG A 22 -5.54 32.75 -11.10
N TYR A 23 -6.71 33.36 -11.17
CA TYR A 23 -7.76 33.18 -10.18
C TYR A 23 -8.66 32.00 -10.56
N VAL A 24 -8.85 31.07 -9.63
CA VAL A 24 -9.63 29.84 -9.82
C VAL A 24 -10.86 29.88 -8.92
N SER A 25 -12.03 29.86 -9.50
CA SER A 25 -13.27 29.77 -8.71
C SER A 25 -13.62 28.31 -8.38
N PRO A 26 -14.43 28.07 -7.32
CA PRO A 26 -14.91 26.72 -6.98
C PRO A 26 -15.69 26.03 -8.12
N GLU A 27 -16.25 26.83 -9.03
CA GLU A 27 -17.02 26.36 -10.17
C GLU A 27 -16.15 25.91 -11.34
N GLN A 28 -14.85 26.26 -11.30
CA GLN A 28 -13.91 25.86 -12.35
C GLN A 28 -13.44 24.43 -12.12
N LEU A 29 -14.06 23.50 -12.81
CA LEU A 29 -13.78 22.10 -12.71
C LEU A 29 -12.69 21.71 -13.73
N TYR A 30 -11.79 20.82 -13.31
CA TYR A 30 -10.80 20.24 -14.20
C TYR A 30 -11.46 19.46 -15.34
N GLY A 31 -10.97 19.61 -16.58
CA GLY A 31 -11.54 18.99 -17.78
C GLY A 31 -12.58 19.86 -18.50
N GLU A 32 -13.07 20.93 -17.90
CA GLU A 32 -13.84 21.96 -18.58
C GLU A 32 -12.90 22.84 -19.39
N LYS A 33 -12.82 22.59 -20.70
CA LYS A 33 -11.88 23.26 -21.60
C LYS A 33 -12.03 24.78 -21.53
N ASN A 34 -10.99 25.44 -21.08
CA ASN A 34 -10.77 26.85 -21.39
C ASN A 34 -10.54 26.98 -22.89
N GLY A 35 -11.24 27.88 -23.55
CA GLY A 35 -11.27 27.98 -25.01
C GLY A 35 -9.95 28.35 -25.73
N CYS A 36 -8.80 28.31 -25.03
CA CYS A 36 -7.51 28.81 -25.52
C CYS A 36 -6.47 27.73 -25.81
N GLY A 37 -6.75 26.42 -25.59
CA GLY A 37 -5.77 25.35 -25.86
C GLY A 37 -4.58 25.30 -24.88
N GLU A 38 -4.65 26.00 -23.77
CA GLU A 38 -3.67 25.94 -22.67
C GLU A 38 -3.86 24.72 -21.78
N PRO A 39 -2.83 24.33 -20.99
CA PRO A 39 -2.94 23.25 -20.00
C PRO A 39 -4.16 23.44 -19.11
N ASP A 40 -4.92 22.37 -18.93
CA ASP A 40 -6.13 22.40 -18.14
C ASP A 40 -5.82 22.49 -16.64
N TYR A 41 -6.68 23.19 -15.89
CA TYR A 41 -6.60 23.30 -14.43
C TYR A 41 -7.97 23.52 -13.83
N GLY A 42 -8.14 23.09 -12.60
CA GLY A 42 -9.40 23.25 -11.87
C GLY A 42 -9.55 22.28 -10.72
N PHE A 43 -10.69 22.29 -10.08
CA PHE A 43 -10.99 21.39 -9.00
C PHE A 43 -11.52 20.05 -9.53
N LEU A 44 -11.15 18.98 -8.84
CA LEU A 44 -11.74 17.67 -9.05
C LEU A 44 -12.88 17.47 -8.08
N THR A 45 -14.04 17.13 -8.63
CA THR A 45 -15.25 16.80 -7.88
C THR A 45 -15.85 15.52 -8.44
N GLU A 46 -16.88 15.00 -7.82
CA GLU A 46 -17.58 13.85 -8.37
C GLU A 46 -18.17 14.11 -9.78
N ARG A 47 -18.55 15.36 -10.05
CA ARG A 47 -19.14 15.74 -11.35
C ARG A 47 -18.19 15.57 -12.53
N ASN A 48 -16.90 15.79 -12.31
CA ASN A 48 -15.89 15.78 -13.37
C ASN A 48 -14.81 14.72 -13.21
N ARG A 49 -14.93 13.83 -12.21
CA ARG A 49 -13.94 12.75 -11.98
C ARG A 49 -13.67 11.89 -13.22
N ASN A 50 -14.69 11.69 -14.05
CA ASN A 50 -14.58 10.94 -15.30
C ASN A 50 -13.78 11.67 -16.39
N GLN A 51 -13.46 12.93 -16.19
CA GLN A 51 -12.65 13.76 -17.09
C GLN A 51 -11.17 13.67 -16.76
N HIS A 52 -10.81 13.23 -15.56
CA HIS A 52 -9.43 13.01 -15.19
C HIS A 52 -8.85 11.86 -16.02
N LYS A 53 -7.75 12.11 -16.74
CA LYS A 53 -7.16 11.13 -17.68
C LYS A 53 -6.88 9.78 -17.01
N LYS A 54 -6.41 9.81 -15.78
CA LYS A 54 -6.11 8.61 -14.98
C LYS A 54 -7.35 7.85 -14.52
N LEU A 55 -8.52 8.49 -14.43
CA LEU A 55 -9.78 7.88 -14.03
C LEU A 55 -10.58 7.29 -15.19
N GLN A 56 -10.14 7.51 -16.43
CA GLN A 56 -10.78 6.92 -17.60
C GLN A 56 -10.37 5.47 -17.84
N ILE A 57 -9.48 4.93 -17.00
CA ILE A 57 -9.05 3.54 -17.07
C ILE A 57 -10.08 2.70 -16.30
N PRO A 58 -10.80 1.77 -16.96
CA PRO A 58 -11.92 1.03 -16.35
C PRO A 58 -11.53 0.26 -15.08
N GLU A 59 -10.33 -0.26 -15.03
CA GLU A 59 -9.80 -1.08 -13.94
C GLU A 59 -9.30 -0.27 -12.73
N ILE A 60 -9.29 1.03 -12.82
CA ILE A 60 -8.95 1.92 -11.70
C ILE A 60 -9.84 1.67 -10.47
N ASN A 61 -11.01 1.09 -10.64
CA ASN A 61 -11.92 0.78 -9.55
C ASN A 61 -11.68 -0.59 -8.89
N SER A 62 -10.69 -1.37 -9.32
CA SER A 62 -10.49 -2.76 -8.89
C SER A 62 -9.69 -2.94 -7.59
N GLY A 63 -9.40 -1.91 -6.83
CA GLY A 63 -8.78 -2.05 -5.51
C GLY A 63 -7.36 -1.54 -5.39
N LEU A 64 -6.40 -2.40 -5.17
CA LEU A 64 -5.05 -2.12 -4.70
C LEU A 64 -4.16 -1.20 -5.57
N ASP A 65 -4.54 -0.90 -6.80
CA ASP A 65 -3.62 -0.27 -7.76
C ASP A 65 -4.06 1.09 -8.27
N THR A 66 -5.10 1.62 -7.67
CA THR A 66 -5.57 2.92 -8.10
C THR A 66 -5.03 4.03 -7.24
N VAL A 67 -4.56 5.01 -7.89
CA VAL A 67 -3.71 6.07 -7.43
C VAL A 67 -4.50 7.26 -6.89
N TYR A 68 -5.81 7.14 -6.66
CA TYR A 68 -6.65 8.30 -6.36
C TYR A 68 -7.72 8.09 -5.30
N TRP A 69 -8.20 9.22 -4.80
CA TRP A 69 -9.19 9.46 -3.79
C TRP A 69 -10.65 9.20 -4.21
N TYR A 70 -10.97 8.42 -5.25
CA TYR A 70 -12.22 8.59 -5.97
C TYR A 70 -13.17 7.42 -5.88
N ARG A 71 -13.28 6.84 -4.69
CA ARG A 71 -14.30 5.83 -4.43
C ARG A 71 -15.37 6.37 -3.51
N GLY A 72 -16.60 6.32 -3.96
CA GLY A 72 -17.78 6.17 -3.14
C GLY A 72 -18.46 7.40 -2.58
N ALA A 73 -17.86 8.58 -2.44
CA ALA A 73 -18.56 9.68 -1.82
C ALA A 73 -19.06 10.72 -2.81
N GLU A 74 -20.27 11.21 -2.58
CA GLU A 74 -20.75 12.43 -3.17
C GLU A 74 -19.97 13.60 -2.58
N ILE A 75 -19.26 14.33 -3.44
CA ILE A 75 -18.57 15.56 -3.01
C ILE A 75 -19.59 16.62 -2.76
N THR A 76 -19.58 17.06 -1.54
CA THR A 76 -20.33 18.19 -1.08
C THR A 76 -19.78 19.50 -1.66
N GLU A 77 -20.49 20.56 -1.44
CA GLU A 77 -20.25 21.89 -1.96
C GLU A 77 -18.82 22.39 -1.70
N LEU A 78 -18.14 22.85 -2.75
CA LEU A 78 -16.95 23.68 -2.63
C LEU A 78 -17.34 25.11 -2.31
N VAL A 79 -16.70 25.69 -1.32
CA VAL A 79 -16.96 27.06 -0.88
C VAL A 79 -15.67 27.87 -0.97
N ALA A 80 -15.74 29.08 -1.55
CA ALA A 80 -14.64 30.02 -1.54
C ALA A 80 -15.07 31.36 -0.93
N ASP A 81 -14.13 31.96 -0.21
CA ASP A 81 -14.21 33.30 0.32
C ASP A 81 -12.82 33.95 0.36
N GLN A 82 -12.63 35.05 1.06
CA GLN A 82 -11.33 35.72 1.18
C GLN A 82 -10.24 34.83 1.82
N SER A 83 -10.63 33.71 2.45
CA SER A 83 -9.70 32.75 3.05
C SER A 83 -9.27 31.65 2.08
N GLY A 84 -9.80 31.63 0.85
CA GLY A 84 -9.52 30.59 -0.15
C GLY A 84 -10.66 29.60 -0.34
N CYS A 85 -10.38 28.49 -1.02
CA CYS A 85 -11.33 27.43 -1.32
C CYS A 85 -11.22 26.27 -0.33
N ARG A 86 -12.36 25.73 0.11
CA ARG A 86 -12.47 24.58 1.00
C ARG A 86 -13.68 23.71 0.68
N VAL A 87 -13.65 22.48 1.17
CA VAL A 87 -14.82 21.60 1.17
C VAL A 87 -15.68 21.90 2.40
N ASN A 88 -17.00 22.03 2.20
CA ASN A 88 -17.96 22.11 3.28
C ASN A 88 -18.47 20.71 3.65
N TRP A 89 -17.81 20.05 4.59
CA TRP A 89 -18.12 18.70 5.04
C TRP A 89 -18.28 18.64 6.55
N GLN A 90 -19.31 17.95 7.04
CA GLN A 90 -19.60 17.81 8.47
C GLN A 90 -19.76 16.36 8.94
N GLY A 91 -19.62 15.38 8.05
CA GLY A 91 -19.68 13.96 8.37
C GLY A 91 -18.44 13.42 9.10
N GLU A 92 -18.39 12.12 9.31
CA GLU A 92 -17.19 11.43 9.81
C GLU A 92 -16.14 11.37 8.69
N GLY A 93 -14.84 11.44 9.07
CA GLY A 93 -13.71 11.44 8.12
C GLY A 93 -13.53 12.79 7.42
N GLU A 94 -12.67 12.79 6.42
CA GLU A 94 -12.33 13.97 5.62
C GLU A 94 -12.76 13.80 4.17
N VAL A 95 -13.28 14.86 3.57
CA VAL A 95 -13.47 14.92 2.11
C VAL A 95 -12.36 15.78 1.54
N PRO A 96 -11.44 15.19 0.76
CA PRO A 96 -10.30 15.91 0.23
C PRO A 96 -10.71 17.01 -0.76
N LEU A 97 -10.09 18.17 -0.64
CA LEU A 97 -10.09 19.20 -1.68
C LEU A 97 -8.96 18.90 -2.65
N THR A 98 -9.24 18.62 -3.92
CA THR A 98 -8.21 18.35 -4.93
C THR A 98 -8.26 19.41 -6.04
N PHE A 99 -7.15 20.12 -6.19
CA PHE A 99 -6.87 21.00 -7.31
C PHE A 99 -5.89 20.31 -8.25
N ILE A 100 -6.16 20.35 -9.55
CA ILE A 100 -5.35 19.72 -10.59
C ILE A 100 -4.89 20.76 -11.60
N TRP A 101 -3.67 20.59 -12.07
CA TRP A 101 -3.11 21.35 -13.19
C TRP A 101 -2.32 20.43 -14.13
N ASP A 102 -2.58 20.53 -15.43
CA ASP A 102 -1.76 19.90 -16.47
C ASP A 102 -0.43 20.63 -16.57
N VAL A 103 0.64 19.98 -16.13
CA VAL A 103 2.00 20.54 -16.26
C VAL A 103 2.50 20.41 -17.69
N PRO A 104 3.38 21.32 -18.15
CA PRO A 104 3.81 21.36 -19.55
C PRO A 104 4.68 20.16 -19.98
N LYS A 105 5.31 19.46 -19.04
CA LYS A 105 6.18 18.30 -19.29
C LYS A 105 6.34 17.45 -18.04
N GLU A 106 6.82 16.24 -18.20
CA GLU A 106 7.28 15.41 -17.09
C GLU A 106 8.52 16.00 -16.41
N GLY A 107 8.77 15.62 -15.15
CA GLY A 107 9.93 16.05 -14.39
C GLY A 107 9.64 16.40 -12.95
N ASN A 108 10.59 17.06 -12.31
CA ASN A 108 10.46 17.49 -10.93
C ASN A 108 9.89 18.90 -10.83
N TYR A 109 8.99 19.09 -9.87
CA TYR A 109 8.35 20.36 -9.59
C TYR A 109 8.46 20.73 -8.11
N GLN A 110 8.73 22.02 -7.86
CA GLN A 110 8.55 22.63 -6.56
C GLN A 110 7.16 23.24 -6.50
N VAL A 111 6.44 22.92 -5.43
CA VAL A 111 5.08 23.37 -5.17
C VAL A 111 5.07 24.15 -3.87
N ARG A 112 4.85 25.46 -3.98
CA ARG A 112 4.60 26.32 -2.82
C ARG A 112 3.11 26.42 -2.61
N ILE A 113 2.66 26.20 -1.38
CA ILE A 113 1.24 26.16 -1.02
C ILE A 113 1.00 27.14 0.12
N VAL A 114 -0.01 27.98 -0.03
CA VAL A 114 -0.50 28.82 1.05
C VAL A 114 -1.88 28.34 1.46
N LEU A 115 -2.03 28.09 2.75
CA LEU A 115 -3.29 27.69 3.39
C LEU A 115 -3.81 28.81 4.28
N HIS A 116 -5.12 28.83 4.51
CA HIS A 116 -5.73 29.59 5.58
C HIS A 116 -6.42 28.64 6.55
N ALA A 117 -6.04 28.70 7.82
CA ALA A 117 -6.59 27.85 8.87
C ALA A 117 -6.35 28.44 10.25
N ALA A 118 -7.12 27.98 11.23
CA ALA A 118 -6.89 28.26 12.63
C ALA A 118 -5.58 27.63 13.14
N ASP A 119 -5.01 28.22 14.19
CA ASP A 119 -3.94 27.61 14.96
C ASP A 119 -4.43 26.30 15.59
N GLY A 120 -3.64 25.25 15.49
CA GLY A 120 -4.01 23.91 15.94
C GLY A 120 -4.82 23.07 14.94
N ALA A 121 -5.09 23.56 13.73
CA ALA A 121 -5.76 22.77 12.70
C ALA A 121 -4.91 21.55 12.30
N ASP A 122 -5.53 20.37 12.23
CA ASP A 122 -4.92 19.14 11.70
C ASP A 122 -5.02 19.14 10.18
N VAL A 123 -3.89 18.92 9.50
CA VAL A 123 -3.78 19.03 8.05
C VAL A 123 -2.99 17.87 7.49
N LEU A 124 -3.53 17.29 6.41
CA LEU A 124 -2.81 16.36 5.54
C LEU A 124 -2.74 16.99 4.14
N LEU A 125 -1.55 17.04 3.58
CA LEU A 125 -1.30 17.54 2.25
C LEU A 125 -0.67 16.46 1.41
N PHE A 126 -1.27 16.18 0.26
CA PHE A 126 -0.80 15.19 -0.69
C PHE A 126 -0.52 15.84 -2.04
N LEU A 127 0.49 15.34 -2.74
CA LEU A 127 0.84 15.76 -4.08
C LEU A 127 0.85 14.56 -5.04
N GLY A 128 0.39 14.79 -6.27
CA GLY A 128 0.33 13.77 -7.30
C GLY A 128 -0.54 12.59 -6.88
N ARG A 129 -0.01 11.38 -6.96
CA ARG A 129 -0.74 10.13 -6.69
C ARG A 129 -0.92 9.84 -5.20
N ARG A 130 -1.61 10.73 -4.47
CA ARG A 130 -1.80 10.62 -3.02
C ARG A 130 -0.48 10.43 -2.24
N ARG A 131 0.62 10.98 -2.72
CA ARG A 131 1.89 10.97 -2.00
C ARG A 131 1.87 12.04 -0.92
N LEU A 132 2.07 11.65 0.33
CA LEU A 132 2.02 12.57 1.46
C LEU A 132 3.20 13.55 1.40
N ALA A 133 2.90 14.82 1.19
CA ALA A 133 3.89 15.89 1.21
C ALA A 133 4.11 16.43 2.62
N TRP A 134 3.04 16.51 3.40
CA TRP A 134 3.10 16.99 4.78
C TRP A 134 1.88 16.55 5.60
N ARG A 135 2.09 16.37 6.90
CA ARG A 135 1.05 16.18 7.90
C ARG A 135 1.42 16.83 9.22
N GLY A 136 0.43 17.32 9.93
CA GLY A 136 0.62 17.80 11.30
C GLY A 136 -0.42 18.81 11.73
N PHE A 137 -0.25 19.25 12.96
CA PHE A 137 -1.03 20.38 13.50
C PHE A 137 -0.30 21.68 13.18
N LEU A 138 -1.01 22.62 12.59
CA LEU A 138 -0.49 23.96 12.35
C LEU A 138 -0.24 24.65 13.70
N SER A 139 0.98 25.09 13.97
CA SER A 139 1.35 25.73 15.23
C SER A 139 2.24 26.94 15.01
N LYS A 140 1.81 28.09 15.55
CA LYS A 140 2.60 29.34 15.51
C LYS A 140 3.92 29.24 16.27
N GLU A 141 4.01 28.30 17.19
CA GLU A 141 5.19 28.06 18.02
C GLU A 141 6.09 26.97 17.43
N ALA A 142 5.63 26.26 16.38
CA ALA A 142 6.42 25.20 15.78
C ALA A 142 7.61 25.79 15.02
N ASP A 143 8.78 25.58 15.57
CA ASP A 143 10.04 25.94 14.93
C ASP A 143 10.35 24.91 13.83
N LYS A 144 10.42 25.39 12.58
CA LYS A 144 11.04 24.66 11.44
C LYS A 144 10.37 23.37 10.92
N GLY A 145 9.06 23.23 11.09
CA GLY A 145 8.32 22.33 10.22
C GLY A 145 8.26 22.88 8.78
N SER A 146 7.79 22.09 7.85
CA SER A 146 7.62 22.51 6.45
C SER A 146 6.52 23.58 6.26
N MET A 147 5.74 23.91 7.30
CA MET A 147 4.68 24.94 7.27
C MET A 147 5.04 26.11 8.20
N HIS A 148 5.04 27.33 7.65
CA HIS A 148 5.38 28.57 8.36
C HIS A 148 4.15 29.48 8.50
N PHE A 149 3.98 30.08 9.67
CA PHE A 149 2.92 31.04 9.92
C PHE A 149 3.27 32.43 9.32
N LEU A 150 2.44 32.93 8.43
CA LEU A 150 2.62 34.22 7.76
C LEU A 150 1.82 35.37 8.43
N GLY A 151 0.98 35.08 9.42
CA GLY A 151 0.03 36.04 10.00
C GLY A 151 -1.38 35.87 9.47
N GLU A 152 -2.37 36.40 10.19
CA GLU A 152 -3.79 36.43 9.79
C GLU A 152 -4.36 35.04 9.40
N GLY A 153 -3.95 33.97 10.07
CA GLY A 153 -4.40 32.61 9.79
C GLY A 153 -3.78 31.98 8.55
N LYS A 154 -2.78 32.61 7.93
CA LYS A 154 -2.11 32.11 6.73
C LYS A 154 -0.88 31.30 7.08
N TRP A 155 -0.70 30.19 6.36
CA TRP A 155 0.39 29.25 6.52
C TRP A 155 0.99 28.91 5.17
N GLU A 156 2.31 28.83 5.09
CA GLU A 156 3.04 28.55 3.86
C GLU A 156 3.90 27.29 3.99
N GLY A 157 3.87 26.46 2.97
CA GLY A 157 4.79 25.33 2.82
C GLY A 157 5.35 25.23 1.42
N VAL A 158 6.55 24.68 1.30
CA VAL A 158 7.20 24.41 0.01
C VAL A 158 7.61 22.95 -0.03
N PHE A 159 7.20 22.27 -1.09
CA PHE A 159 7.39 20.83 -1.27
C PHE A 159 7.93 20.54 -2.67
N VAL A 160 8.44 19.34 -2.86
CA VAL A 160 8.86 18.87 -4.19
C VAL A 160 8.17 17.57 -4.55
N THR A 161 7.85 17.38 -5.82
CA THR A 161 7.21 16.17 -6.34
C THR A 161 7.75 15.84 -7.72
N ASN A 162 7.60 14.58 -8.14
CA ASN A 162 7.93 14.13 -9.48
C ASN A 162 6.66 13.77 -10.25
N ILE A 163 6.61 14.18 -11.50
CA ILE A 163 5.55 13.87 -12.47
C ILE A 163 6.18 13.04 -13.59
N CYS A 164 5.68 11.84 -13.80
CA CYS A 164 6.18 10.92 -14.82
C CYS A 164 5.08 9.96 -15.29
N PRO A 165 5.24 9.33 -16.47
CA PRO A 165 4.35 8.28 -16.94
C PRO A 165 4.28 7.09 -15.99
N ILE A 166 3.19 6.35 -16.08
CA ILE A 166 2.96 5.08 -15.36
C ILE A 166 2.43 4.03 -16.32
N ILE A 167 2.57 2.76 -15.95
CA ILE A 167 1.80 1.68 -16.55
C ILE A 167 0.72 1.27 -15.55
N PRO A 168 -0.57 1.46 -15.85
CA PRO A 168 -1.66 0.96 -15.03
C PRO A 168 -1.66 -0.58 -15.02
N ARG A 169 -2.20 -1.19 -13.96
CA ARG A 169 -2.09 -2.64 -13.68
C ARG A 169 -2.48 -3.56 -14.85
N THR A 170 -3.50 -3.22 -15.58
CA THR A 170 -4.04 -4.07 -16.67
C THR A 170 -3.59 -3.63 -18.06
N PHE A 171 -2.67 -2.68 -18.15
CA PHE A 171 -2.15 -2.14 -19.39
C PHE A 171 -0.71 -2.58 -19.61
N THR A 172 -0.34 -2.68 -20.87
CA THR A 172 1.04 -2.98 -21.29
C THR A 172 1.83 -1.74 -21.70
N ASP A 173 1.12 -0.65 -21.97
CA ASP A 173 1.71 0.58 -22.48
C ASP A 173 1.74 1.68 -21.42
N PRO A 174 2.80 2.51 -21.40
CA PRO A 174 2.87 3.67 -20.56
C PRO A 174 1.73 4.65 -20.85
N MET A 175 1.13 5.17 -19.79
CA MET A 175 0.17 6.25 -19.86
C MET A 175 0.87 7.56 -19.47
N GLU A 176 0.77 8.58 -20.31
CA GLU A 176 1.21 9.92 -19.92
C GLU A 176 0.41 10.41 -18.71
N ASP A 177 1.15 10.83 -17.69
CA ASP A 177 0.59 11.46 -16.51
C ASP A 177 1.25 12.82 -16.32
N LEU A 178 0.72 13.83 -17.00
CA LEU A 178 1.18 15.21 -16.91
C LEU A 178 0.33 16.05 -15.95
N THR A 179 -0.33 15.43 -14.99
CA THR A 179 -1.14 16.13 -13.99
C THR A 179 -0.41 16.28 -12.67
N LEU A 180 -0.41 17.50 -12.13
CA LEU A 180 0.00 17.80 -10.77
C LEU A 180 -1.26 17.98 -9.93
N ASP A 181 -1.52 17.02 -9.05
CA ASP A 181 -2.64 17.04 -8.13
C ASP A 181 -2.17 17.62 -6.79
N VAL A 182 -2.88 18.59 -6.27
CA VAL A 182 -2.72 19.13 -4.90
C VAL A 182 -3.96 18.78 -4.12
N THR A 183 -3.82 17.87 -3.15
CA THR A 183 -4.95 17.40 -2.36
C THR A 183 -4.78 17.76 -0.89
N LEU A 184 -5.76 18.46 -0.35
CA LEU A 184 -5.79 18.96 1.00
C LEU A 184 -6.92 18.29 1.80
N CYS A 185 -6.55 17.68 2.94
CA CYS A 185 -7.50 17.22 3.95
C CYS A 185 -7.32 18.04 5.23
N GLY A 186 -8.41 18.47 5.82
CA GLY A 186 -8.42 19.21 7.08
C GLY A 186 -9.68 20.05 7.26
N ARG A 187 -10.32 19.93 8.42
CA ARG A 187 -11.54 20.67 8.74
C ARG A 187 -11.25 22.15 8.96
N GLY A 188 -11.98 22.99 8.24
CA GLY A 188 -11.81 24.44 8.34
C GLY A 188 -10.49 24.93 7.75
N VAL A 189 -9.83 24.12 6.92
CA VAL A 189 -8.62 24.47 6.20
C VAL A 189 -9.00 24.85 4.78
N SER A 190 -8.51 25.98 4.29
CA SER A 190 -8.75 26.47 2.94
C SER A 190 -7.44 26.54 2.15
N LEU A 191 -7.51 26.17 0.88
CA LEU A 191 -6.42 26.38 -0.08
C LEU A 191 -6.51 27.83 -0.59
N LEU A 192 -5.43 28.60 -0.37
CA LEU A 192 -5.41 30.02 -0.70
C LEU A 192 -4.59 30.31 -1.96
N GLU A 193 -3.41 29.69 -2.08
CA GLU A 193 -2.52 29.86 -3.24
C GLU A 193 -1.70 28.59 -3.50
N VAL A 194 -1.49 28.28 -4.77
CA VAL A 194 -0.55 27.25 -5.24
C VAL A 194 0.37 27.90 -6.27
N GLU A 195 1.67 27.81 -6.02
CA GLU A 195 2.70 28.21 -6.98
C GLU A 195 3.55 27.03 -7.36
N VAL A 196 3.72 26.80 -8.67
CA VAL A 196 4.46 25.67 -9.22
C VAL A 196 5.58 26.15 -10.10
N THR A 197 6.78 25.64 -9.86
CA THR A 197 7.98 25.90 -10.65
C THR A 197 8.71 24.60 -10.94
N GLU A 198 9.43 24.52 -12.08
CA GLU A 198 10.34 23.40 -12.31
C GLU A 198 11.43 23.37 -11.23
N TRP A 199 11.85 22.16 -10.86
CA TRP A 199 12.87 21.97 -9.84
C TRP A 199 13.95 20.99 -10.34
N ALA A 200 15.22 21.38 -10.18
CA ALA A 200 16.37 20.67 -10.73
C ALA A 200 17.13 19.80 -9.70
N GLY A 201 16.49 19.44 -8.59
CA GLY A 201 17.13 18.59 -7.58
C GLY A 201 17.05 17.11 -7.92
N ARG A 202 17.70 16.29 -7.07
CA ARG A 202 17.76 14.84 -7.21
C ARG A 202 16.40 14.16 -7.03
N THR A 203 16.25 13.01 -7.68
CA THR A 203 15.06 12.18 -7.57
C THR A 203 15.38 10.86 -6.84
N VAL A 204 14.49 10.44 -5.97
CA VAL A 204 14.43 9.08 -5.43
C VAL A 204 13.42 8.30 -6.24
N TYR A 205 13.90 7.40 -7.07
CA TYR A 205 13.10 6.42 -7.78
C TYR A 205 12.84 5.22 -6.88
N ILE A 206 11.64 4.67 -6.92
CA ILE A 206 11.28 3.51 -6.12
C ILE A 206 10.76 2.41 -7.04
N ALA A 207 11.39 1.24 -6.96
CA ALA A 207 10.98 0.01 -7.61
C ALA A 207 10.55 -1.00 -6.54
N GLY A 208 9.37 -1.60 -6.70
CA GLY A 208 8.85 -2.51 -5.69
C GLY A 208 7.48 -3.08 -6.01
N ASP A 209 6.91 -3.72 -5.03
CA ASP A 209 5.60 -4.38 -5.08
C ASP A 209 4.51 -3.57 -4.35
N SER A 210 3.38 -4.23 -4.03
CA SER A 210 2.22 -3.61 -3.37
C SER A 210 2.48 -2.99 -2.01
N THR A 211 3.53 -3.43 -1.29
CA THR A 211 3.88 -2.89 0.03
C THR A 211 4.55 -1.52 -0.05
N VAL A 212 4.91 -1.10 -1.26
CA VAL A 212 5.64 0.13 -1.55
C VAL A 212 4.84 1.12 -2.38
N THR A 213 3.88 0.62 -3.19
CA THR A 213 3.20 1.37 -4.24
C THR A 213 2.28 2.48 -3.72
N ASP A 214 2.00 3.44 -4.60
CA ASP A 214 0.97 4.46 -4.38
C ASP A 214 -0.42 3.80 -4.49
N GLN A 215 -1.24 3.93 -3.45
CA GLN A 215 -2.57 3.31 -3.34
C GLN A 215 -3.67 4.37 -3.32
N SER A 216 -4.90 3.98 -3.70
CA SER A 216 -6.09 4.82 -3.59
C SER A 216 -6.62 4.88 -2.15
N ALA A 217 -7.53 5.81 -1.91
CA ALA A 217 -8.33 5.87 -0.70
C ALA A 217 -9.80 6.12 -1.02
N ASP A 218 -10.68 5.68 -0.14
CA ASP A 218 -12.11 5.91 -0.25
C ASP A 218 -12.53 7.26 0.37
N TYR A 219 -13.68 7.76 0.00
CA TYR A 219 -14.36 8.89 0.63
C TYR A 219 -15.48 8.44 1.58
N PRO A 220 -15.72 9.14 2.66
CA PRO A 220 -14.83 10.08 3.31
C PRO A 220 -13.53 9.43 3.76
N TYR A 221 -12.42 10.16 3.66
CA TYR A 221 -11.12 9.61 4.03
C TYR A 221 -11.00 9.46 5.55
N LEU A 222 -10.64 8.26 5.95
CA LEU A 222 -10.33 7.91 7.33
C LEU A 222 -8.96 7.23 7.33
N PRO A 223 -7.93 7.87 7.91
CA PRO A 223 -6.63 7.23 8.04
C PRO A 223 -6.76 5.85 8.71
N GLY A 224 -6.03 4.87 8.18
CA GLY A 224 -6.09 3.49 8.65
C GLY A 224 -7.12 2.60 7.93
N ARG A 225 -8.00 3.17 7.12
CA ARG A 225 -8.97 2.41 6.31
C ARG A 225 -8.64 2.33 4.82
N SER A 226 -7.46 2.76 4.43
CA SER A 226 -6.97 2.70 3.05
C SER A 226 -5.69 1.88 3.00
N TYR A 227 -5.49 1.18 1.90
CA TYR A 227 -4.18 0.64 1.58
C TYR A 227 -3.18 1.78 1.36
N CYS A 228 -1.95 1.59 1.79
CA CYS A 228 -0.88 2.55 1.59
C CYS A 228 0.48 1.86 1.60
N GLY A 229 1.26 2.02 0.54
CA GLY A 229 2.65 1.59 0.53
C GLY A 229 3.56 2.61 1.21
N TRP A 230 4.66 2.18 1.83
CA TRP A 230 5.58 3.11 2.49
C TRP A 230 6.21 4.13 1.51
N GLY A 231 6.39 3.77 0.24
CA GLY A 231 6.90 4.68 -0.79
C GLY A 231 6.02 5.91 -1.00
N GLN A 232 4.71 5.76 -0.80
CA GLN A 232 3.72 6.83 -0.89
C GLN A 232 3.87 7.88 0.24
N MET A 233 4.43 7.48 1.37
CA MET A 233 4.61 8.35 2.55
C MET A 233 6.01 8.94 2.65
N LEU A 234 6.98 8.47 1.85
CA LEU A 234 8.39 8.85 1.97
C LEU A 234 8.62 10.34 1.67
N SER A 235 7.83 10.94 0.77
CA SER A 235 7.94 12.37 0.45
C SER A 235 7.80 13.29 1.67
N ALA A 236 6.99 12.90 2.67
CA ALA A 236 6.81 13.68 3.89
C ALA A 236 8.10 13.82 4.71
N PHE A 237 8.96 12.81 4.64
CA PHE A 237 10.24 12.79 5.36
C PHE A 237 11.37 13.45 4.58
N LEU A 238 11.41 13.30 3.26
CA LEU A 238 12.42 13.90 2.40
C LEU A 238 12.21 15.41 2.21
N GLY A 239 10.96 15.88 2.30
CA GLY A 239 10.64 17.30 2.25
C GLY A 239 11.10 17.93 0.93
N ARG A 240 12.10 18.81 1.00
CA ARG A 240 12.66 19.53 -0.16
C ARG A 240 14.00 18.97 -0.65
N GLN A 241 14.49 17.91 -0.04
CA GLN A 241 15.81 17.37 -0.37
C GLN A 241 15.82 16.64 -1.71
N MET A 242 14.77 15.86 -1.95
CA MET A 242 14.66 15.00 -3.13
C MET A 242 13.18 14.80 -3.50
N ALA A 243 12.87 14.81 -4.78
CA ALA A 243 11.55 14.43 -5.27
C ALA A 243 11.42 12.89 -5.27
N VAL A 244 10.22 12.38 -5.03
CA VAL A 244 9.94 10.92 -5.06
C VAL A 244 9.21 10.56 -6.34
N SER A 245 9.76 9.60 -7.08
CA SER A 245 9.17 8.97 -8.26
C SER A 245 8.90 7.49 -7.97
N ASN A 246 7.68 7.17 -7.53
CA ASN A 246 7.32 5.82 -7.14
C ASN A 246 6.74 5.04 -8.34
N HIS A 247 7.49 4.03 -8.80
CA HIS A 247 7.12 3.11 -9.89
C HIS A 247 6.70 1.73 -9.38
N ALA A 248 6.72 1.51 -8.07
CA ALA A 248 6.26 0.26 -7.48
C ALA A 248 4.81 -0.03 -7.87
N HIS A 249 4.47 -1.30 -8.04
CA HIS A 249 3.14 -1.71 -8.45
C HIS A 249 2.75 -3.04 -7.81
N SER A 250 1.45 -3.21 -7.55
CA SER A 250 0.93 -4.41 -6.90
C SER A 250 1.15 -5.66 -7.74
N GLY A 251 1.52 -6.76 -7.07
CA GLY A 251 1.72 -8.06 -7.72
C GLY A 251 3.07 -8.25 -8.39
N LEU A 252 3.89 -7.20 -8.53
CA LEU A 252 5.16 -7.30 -9.23
C LEU A 252 6.24 -8.04 -8.42
N THR A 253 7.08 -8.74 -9.18
CA THR A 253 8.29 -9.41 -8.75
C THR A 253 9.51 -8.69 -9.29
N THR A 254 10.71 -9.09 -8.87
CA THR A 254 11.97 -8.63 -9.49
C THR A 254 12.05 -8.88 -10.99
N GLU A 255 11.31 -9.84 -11.52
CA GLU A 255 11.26 -10.17 -12.94
C GLU A 255 10.16 -9.39 -13.67
N SER A 256 8.91 -9.41 -13.14
CA SER A 256 7.78 -8.81 -13.83
C SER A 256 7.85 -7.27 -13.83
N PHE A 257 8.44 -6.63 -12.83
CA PHE A 257 8.70 -5.19 -12.84
C PHE A 257 9.52 -4.76 -14.06
N ARG A 258 10.40 -5.63 -14.53
CA ARG A 258 11.18 -5.42 -15.76
C ARG A 258 10.39 -5.81 -17.01
N SER A 259 9.83 -7.03 -17.04
CA SER A 259 9.20 -7.58 -18.25
C SER A 259 7.89 -6.86 -18.62
N GLU A 260 7.21 -6.24 -17.65
CA GLU A 260 6.01 -5.44 -17.86
C GLU A 260 6.30 -3.95 -18.14
N GLY A 261 7.58 -3.56 -18.25
CA GLY A 261 7.99 -2.23 -18.71
C GLY A 261 8.12 -1.16 -17.62
N HIS A 262 7.74 -1.42 -16.36
CA HIS A 262 7.85 -0.46 -15.27
C HIS A 262 9.29 0.02 -15.06
N TYR A 263 10.24 -0.92 -15.12
CA TYR A 263 11.66 -0.58 -15.02
C TYR A 263 12.17 0.26 -16.17
N GLN A 264 11.66 0.05 -17.38
CA GLN A 264 12.07 0.81 -18.55
C GLN A 264 11.74 2.31 -18.38
N ILE A 265 10.55 2.63 -17.87
CA ILE A 265 10.15 4.02 -17.61
C ILE A 265 11.14 4.69 -16.65
N LEU A 266 11.49 3.98 -15.56
CA LEU A 266 12.46 4.46 -14.58
C LEU A 266 13.85 4.64 -15.19
N LEU A 267 14.34 3.62 -15.92
CA LEU A 267 15.69 3.59 -16.48
C LEU A 267 15.93 4.67 -17.55
N GLU A 268 14.90 5.06 -18.27
CA GLU A 268 14.97 6.15 -19.25
C GLU A 268 15.13 7.54 -18.60
N ARG A 269 14.69 7.68 -17.35
CA ARG A 269 14.60 8.99 -16.66
C ARG A 269 15.65 9.19 -15.58
N ILE A 270 16.12 8.09 -14.99
CA ILE A 270 17.13 8.14 -13.94
C ILE A 270 18.46 8.67 -14.50
N THR A 271 19.09 9.57 -13.76
CA THR A 271 20.34 10.24 -14.15
C THR A 271 21.40 10.12 -13.06
N GLU A 272 22.62 10.56 -13.39
CA GLU A 272 23.74 10.55 -12.44
C GLU A 272 23.39 11.28 -11.14
N GLY A 273 23.65 10.62 -10.02
CA GLY A 273 23.40 11.13 -8.68
C GLY A 273 21.98 10.91 -8.15
N ASP A 274 21.04 10.48 -8.98
CA ASP A 274 19.72 10.02 -8.50
C ASP A 274 19.83 8.73 -7.70
N ILE A 275 18.83 8.45 -6.87
CA ILE A 275 18.77 7.26 -6.02
C ILE A 275 17.69 6.31 -6.54
N CYS A 276 17.95 5.00 -6.52
CA CYS A 276 16.93 4.00 -6.78
C CYS A 276 16.79 3.03 -5.60
N LEU A 277 15.65 3.08 -4.92
CA LEU A 277 15.29 2.14 -3.85
C LEU A 277 14.64 0.89 -4.47
N LEU A 278 15.16 -0.29 -4.13
CA LEU A 278 14.72 -1.58 -4.66
C LEU A 278 14.16 -2.43 -3.51
N GLN A 279 12.83 -2.65 -3.46
CA GLN A 279 12.20 -3.55 -2.51
C GLN A 279 11.23 -4.49 -3.19
N PHE A 280 11.55 -5.78 -3.15
CA PHE A 280 10.73 -6.88 -3.65
C PHE A 280 10.75 -8.02 -2.64
N ALA A 281 10.12 -9.12 -2.91
CA ALA A 281 10.13 -10.44 -2.31
C ALA A 281 8.73 -11.02 -2.07
N HIS A 282 7.74 -10.21 -1.70
CA HIS A 282 6.39 -10.67 -1.34
C HIS A 282 5.71 -11.50 -2.44
N ASN A 283 6.06 -11.24 -3.69
CA ASN A 283 5.57 -11.99 -4.85
C ASN A 283 6.61 -12.95 -5.42
N ASP A 284 7.90 -12.61 -5.32
CA ASP A 284 9.00 -13.49 -5.74
C ASP A 284 8.96 -14.84 -5.03
N GLN A 285 8.69 -14.84 -3.71
CA GLN A 285 8.60 -16.07 -2.91
C GLN A 285 7.50 -17.05 -3.37
N LYS A 286 6.54 -16.57 -4.17
CA LYS A 286 5.48 -17.40 -4.75
C LYS A 286 5.92 -18.09 -6.04
N LEU A 287 7.14 -17.81 -6.52
CA LEU A 287 7.65 -18.28 -7.81
C LEU A 287 8.95 -19.05 -7.61
N MET A 288 8.94 -20.35 -7.88
CA MET A 288 10.07 -21.25 -7.65
C MET A 288 11.38 -20.77 -8.31
N HIS A 289 11.30 -20.19 -9.51
CA HIS A 289 12.47 -19.65 -10.21
C HIS A 289 12.98 -18.32 -9.65
N LEU A 290 12.23 -17.70 -8.73
CA LEU A 290 12.58 -16.45 -8.04
C LEU A 290 12.91 -16.66 -6.56
N MET A 291 13.34 -17.87 -6.18
CA MET A 291 13.84 -18.11 -4.83
C MET A 291 14.99 -17.16 -4.47
N ALA A 292 15.14 -16.88 -3.19
CA ALA A 292 16.03 -15.84 -2.65
C ALA A 292 17.46 -15.91 -3.21
N GLU A 293 18.12 -17.08 -3.19
CA GLU A 293 19.46 -17.29 -3.73
C GLU A 293 19.48 -17.65 -5.24
N GLY A 294 18.32 -17.68 -5.87
CA GLY A 294 18.13 -18.00 -7.28
C GLY A 294 17.88 -16.76 -8.14
N GLY A 295 16.69 -16.71 -8.74
CA GLY A 295 16.27 -15.63 -9.64
C GLY A 295 16.19 -14.28 -8.97
N TYR A 296 15.67 -14.21 -7.74
CA TYR A 296 15.60 -12.98 -6.97
C TYR A 296 16.98 -12.30 -6.85
N ARG A 297 17.98 -13.04 -6.36
CA ARG A 297 19.35 -12.53 -6.24
C ARG A 297 19.92 -12.07 -7.58
N ARG A 298 19.79 -12.89 -8.65
CA ARG A 298 20.28 -12.52 -9.99
C ARG A 298 19.65 -11.25 -10.53
N ASN A 299 18.35 -11.08 -10.32
CA ASN A 299 17.63 -9.91 -10.79
C ASN A 299 18.05 -8.65 -10.04
N LEU A 300 18.22 -8.70 -8.71
CA LEU A 300 18.70 -7.55 -7.94
C LEU A 300 20.12 -7.14 -8.35
N ILE A 301 21.03 -8.09 -8.57
CA ILE A 301 22.37 -7.79 -9.07
C ILE A 301 22.31 -7.07 -10.40
N ARG A 302 21.49 -7.54 -11.33
CA ARG A 302 21.30 -6.91 -12.62
C ARG A 302 20.77 -5.48 -12.51
N TYR A 303 19.81 -5.20 -11.61
CA TYR A 303 19.35 -3.83 -11.33
C TYR A 303 20.50 -2.96 -10.83
N ILE A 304 21.30 -3.46 -9.91
CA ILE A 304 22.43 -2.71 -9.33
C ILE A 304 23.44 -2.32 -10.42
N GLU A 305 23.79 -3.26 -11.29
CA GLU A 305 24.77 -3.03 -12.38
C GLU A 305 24.24 -1.99 -13.36
N GLU A 306 23.03 -2.12 -13.87
CA GLU A 306 22.44 -1.20 -14.84
C GLU A 306 22.21 0.21 -14.26
N LEU A 307 21.82 0.33 -12.98
CA LEU A 307 21.69 1.62 -12.32
C LEU A 307 23.05 2.33 -12.15
N ARG A 308 24.09 1.56 -11.82
CA ARG A 308 25.46 2.09 -11.75
C ARG A 308 26.00 2.55 -13.11
N GLU A 309 25.64 1.86 -14.19
CA GLU A 309 25.97 2.30 -15.55
C GLU A 309 25.36 3.67 -15.90
N LYS A 310 24.22 4.02 -15.27
CA LYS A 310 23.59 5.34 -15.37
C LYS A 310 24.21 6.39 -14.45
N GLY A 311 25.15 6.00 -13.57
CA GLY A 311 25.69 6.88 -12.54
C GLY A 311 24.74 7.09 -11.35
N ALA A 312 23.63 6.33 -11.29
CA ALA A 312 22.67 6.37 -10.18
C ALA A 312 23.16 5.54 -8.99
N ILE A 313 22.59 5.79 -7.83
CA ILE A 313 22.91 5.13 -6.58
C ILE A 313 21.83 4.05 -6.30
N PRO A 314 22.10 2.77 -6.57
CA PRO A 314 21.20 1.69 -6.17
C PRO A 314 21.25 1.50 -4.66
N VAL A 315 20.09 1.31 -4.05
CA VAL A 315 19.92 1.07 -2.62
C VAL A 315 18.95 -0.09 -2.43
N LEU A 316 19.37 -1.13 -1.74
CA LEU A 316 18.48 -2.24 -1.40
C LEU A 316 17.66 -1.89 -0.16
N VAL A 317 16.38 -2.20 -0.20
CA VAL A 317 15.50 -2.15 0.98
C VAL A 317 15.04 -3.57 1.25
N THR A 318 15.34 -4.10 2.44
CA THR A 318 14.89 -5.43 2.81
C THR A 318 13.36 -5.48 2.88
N PRO A 319 12.71 -6.61 2.53
CA PRO A 319 11.24 -6.64 2.38
C PRO A 319 10.52 -6.29 3.69
N LEU A 320 9.41 -5.58 3.60
CA LEU A 320 8.56 -5.28 4.75
C LEU A 320 8.09 -6.59 5.41
N ALA A 321 8.23 -6.72 6.72
CA ALA A 321 7.78 -7.90 7.46
C ALA A 321 6.24 -8.01 7.43
N ARG A 322 5.73 -9.24 7.33
CA ARG A 322 4.30 -9.53 7.44
C ARG A 322 3.87 -9.68 8.90
N ASN A 323 2.66 -9.34 9.23
CA ASN A 323 2.07 -9.68 10.52
C ASN A 323 1.62 -11.16 10.52
N SER A 324 2.57 -12.07 10.32
CA SER A 324 2.33 -13.51 10.18
C SER A 324 2.78 -14.27 11.42
N TRP A 325 1.92 -15.17 11.91
CA TRP A 325 2.14 -15.89 13.15
C TRP A 325 1.74 -17.36 12.98
N ARG A 326 2.46 -18.26 13.65
CA ARG A 326 2.12 -19.68 13.73
C ARG A 326 1.02 -19.92 14.74
N GLY A 327 0.38 -21.07 14.67
CA GLY A 327 -0.68 -21.45 15.61
C GLY A 327 -0.24 -21.60 17.06
N ASP A 328 1.05 -21.83 17.33
CA ASP A 328 1.66 -21.85 18.67
C ASP A 328 1.91 -20.45 19.25
N GLY A 329 1.73 -19.40 18.47
CA GLY A 329 1.94 -18.01 18.87
C GLY A 329 3.31 -17.45 18.52
N ASP A 330 4.16 -18.23 17.87
CA ASP A 330 5.46 -17.76 17.39
C ASP A 330 5.32 -16.95 16.10
N TYR A 331 6.19 -15.98 15.94
CA TYR A 331 6.26 -15.19 14.71
C TYR A 331 6.72 -16.07 13.55
N ASN A 332 6.01 -15.99 12.42
CA ASN A 332 6.30 -16.75 11.22
C ASN A 332 7.03 -15.86 10.19
N ASP A 333 8.34 -15.95 10.15
CA ASP A 333 9.17 -15.15 9.26
C ASP A 333 9.30 -15.80 7.87
N LEU A 334 8.38 -15.47 6.99
CA LEU A 334 8.35 -15.99 5.62
C LEU A 334 9.35 -15.30 4.68
N LEU A 335 9.93 -14.18 5.08
CA LEU A 335 10.77 -13.33 4.23
C LEU A 335 12.24 -13.29 4.66
N GLU A 336 12.59 -13.99 5.75
CA GLU A 336 13.97 -14.09 6.22
C GLU A 336 14.97 -14.49 5.13
N PRO A 337 14.72 -15.50 4.26
CA PRO A 337 15.68 -15.84 3.21
C PRO A 337 15.94 -14.69 2.22
N TYR A 338 14.93 -13.87 1.94
CA TYR A 338 15.00 -12.72 1.03
C TYR A 338 15.71 -11.53 1.66
N GLU A 339 15.49 -11.29 2.97
CA GLU A 339 16.29 -10.34 3.75
C GLU A 339 17.77 -10.73 3.72
N ALA A 340 18.06 -11.99 4.06
CA ALA A 340 19.41 -12.50 4.08
C ALA A 340 20.11 -12.40 2.69
N ALA A 341 19.37 -12.63 1.60
CA ALA A 341 19.89 -12.42 0.25
C ALA A 341 20.20 -10.94 -0.02
N CYS A 342 19.33 -10.00 0.36
CA CYS A 342 19.60 -8.56 0.26
C CYS A 342 20.88 -8.17 1.01
N MET A 343 21.04 -8.64 2.25
CA MET A 343 22.21 -8.34 3.08
C MET A 343 23.50 -8.88 2.44
N ARG A 344 23.49 -10.10 1.91
CA ARG A 344 24.66 -10.68 1.21
C ARG A 344 25.00 -9.90 -0.07
N ILE A 345 24.00 -9.53 -0.87
CA ILE A 345 24.22 -8.72 -2.08
C ILE A 345 24.82 -7.38 -1.71
N ALA A 346 24.30 -6.74 -0.65
CA ALA A 346 24.81 -5.45 -0.19
C ALA A 346 26.29 -5.52 0.18
N GLU A 347 26.71 -6.55 0.91
CA GLU A 347 28.11 -6.77 1.27
C GLU A 347 28.98 -7.06 0.03
N GLU A 348 28.57 -7.98 -0.84
CA GLU A 348 29.34 -8.39 -2.01
C GLU A 348 29.49 -7.28 -3.06
N TYR A 349 28.43 -6.52 -3.30
CA TYR A 349 28.42 -5.45 -4.30
C TYR A 349 28.67 -4.06 -3.71
N GLN A 350 28.86 -3.96 -2.39
CA GLN A 350 29.09 -2.70 -1.69
C GLN A 350 28.02 -1.65 -2.05
N VAL A 351 26.75 -2.02 -1.92
CA VAL A 351 25.61 -1.13 -2.06
C VAL A 351 24.96 -0.88 -0.71
N PRO A 352 24.42 0.32 -0.45
CA PRO A 352 23.66 0.57 0.76
C PRO A 352 22.47 -0.38 0.88
N VAL A 353 22.17 -0.82 2.10
CA VAL A 353 20.99 -1.63 2.41
C VAL A 353 20.25 -1.03 3.59
N LEU A 354 18.95 -0.89 3.46
CA LEU A 354 18.07 -0.35 4.49
C LEU A 354 17.34 -1.51 5.17
N PRO A 355 17.54 -1.74 6.49
CA PRO A 355 17.05 -2.93 7.20
C PRO A 355 15.58 -2.78 7.62
N LEU A 356 14.68 -2.57 6.65
CA LEU A 356 13.25 -2.39 6.90
C LEU A 356 12.62 -3.67 7.47
N HIS A 357 13.05 -4.84 6.99
CA HIS A 357 12.54 -6.12 7.47
C HIS A 357 12.72 -6.26 8.98
N GLN A 358 13.95 -6.15 9.44
CA GLN A 358 14.28 -6.27 10.86
C GLN A 358 13.48 -5.27 11.69
N LYS A 359 13.47 -3.98 11.32
CA LYS A 359 12.75 -2.94 12.08
C LYS A 359 11.24 -3.16 12.12
N SER A 360 10.63 -3.54 11.01
CA SER A 360 9.18 -3.82 10.96
C SER A 360 8.83 -5.11 11.72
N MET A 361 9.64 -6.16 11.62
CA MET A 361 9.48 -7.39 12.40
C MET A 361 9.57 -7.13 13.91
N GLU A 362 10.57 -6.36 14.36
CA GLU A 362 10.73 -5.98 15.78
C GLU A 362 9.48 -5.24 16.30
N LEU A 363 8.94 -4.31 15.53
CA LEU A 363 7.69 -3.63 15.86
C LEU A 363 6.52 -4.61 15.99
N ILE A 364 6.33 -5.48 14.99
CA ILE A 364 5.24 -6.45 14.95
C ILE A 364 5.33 -7.40 16.15
N LYS A 365 6.52 -7.93 16.44
CA LYS A 365 6.76 -8.81 17.59
C LYS A 365 6.53 -8.09 18.92
N ALA A 366 6.95 -6.84 19.05
CA ALA A 366 6.73 -6.03 20.26
C ALA A 366 5.24 -5.70 20.49
N CYS A 367 4.49 -5.49 19.43
CA CYS A 367 3.04 -5.26 19.50
C CYS A 367 2.26 -6.54 19.78
N GLY A 368 2.73 -7.68 19.26
CA GLY A 368 1.96 -8.91 19.14
C GLY A 368 0.94 -8.81 17.99
N ARG A 369 0.42 -9.96 17.56
CA ARG A 369 -0.44 -10.11 16.38
C ARG A 369 -1.57 -9.09 16.31
N ASP A 370 -2.39 -9.05 17.35
CA ASP A 370 -3.64 -8.28 17.32
C ASP A 370 -3.39 -6.76 17.36
N ARG A 371 -2.42 -6.31 18.17
CA ARG A 371 -2.08 -4.88 18.21
C ARG A 371 -1.31 -4.41 16.98
N ALA A 372 -0.55 -5.28 16.34
CA ALA A 372 0.16 -4.94 15.10
C ALA A 372 -0.81 -4.64 13.96
N MET A 373 -2.03 -5.20 13.96
CA MET A 373 -3.06 -4.94 12.96
C MET A 373 -3.41 -3.45 12.80
N ARG A 374 -3.15 -2.62 13.80
CA ARG A 374 -3.36 -1.16 13.71
C ARG A 374 -2.49 -0.45 12.67
N TYR A 375 -1.43 -1.11 12.19
CA TYR A 375 -0.52 -0.63 11.14
C TYR A 375 -0.78 -1.26 9.77
N PHE A 376 -1.70 -2.20 9.70
CA PHE A 376 -2.05 -2.91 8.48
C PHE A 376 -3.47 -2.54 8.03
N TYR A 377 -3.74 -2.75 6.75
CA TYR A 377 -5.11 -2.62 6.26
C TYR A 377 -6.00 -3.64 6.99
N PRO A 378 -7.22 -3.26 7.39
CA PRO A 378 -8.10 -4.15 8.14
C PRO A 378 -8.27 -5.51 7.47
N SER A 379 -8.02 -6.58 8.23
CA SER A 379 -8.04 -7.97 7.78
C SER A 379 -6.96 -8.37 6.76
N ASP A 380 -5.97 -7.52 6.51
CA ASP A 380 -4.80 -7.82 5.70
C ASP A 380 -3.53 -7.85 6.56
N TYR A 381 -2.77 -8.92 6.48
CA TYR A 381 -1.59 -9.15 7.32
C TYR A 381 -0.27 -8.85 6.59
N THR A 382 -0.37 -8.34 5.37
CA THR A 382 0.75 -8.05 4.48
C THR A 382 0.85 -6.55 4.15
N HIS A 383 -0.29 -5.94 3.80
CA HIS A 383 -0.33 -4.58 3.30
C HIS A 383 -0.62 -3.58 4.41
N SER A 384 0.21 -2.56 4.50
CA SER A 384 0.03 -1.47 5.47
C SER A 384 -1.16 -0.57 5.15
N ASN A 385 -1.67 0.05 6.19
CA ASN A 385 -2.53 1.22 6.09
C ASN A 385 -1.71 2.52 6.16
N ASP A 386 -2.36 3.67 6.20
CA ASP A 386 -1.70 4.98 6.23
C ASP A 386 -0.73 5.14 7.42
N TYR A 387 -1.12 4.68 8.61
CA TYR A 387 -0.29 4.75 9.82
C TYR A 387 0.95 3.87 9.72
N GLY A 388 0.77 2.63 9.26
CA GLY A 388 1.86 1.69 9.04
C GLY A 388 2.81 2.18 7.95
N ALA A 389 2.28 2.62 6.81
CA ALA A 389 3.07 3.15 5.71
C ALA A 389 3.90 4.36 6.13
N TYR A 390 3.31 5.28 6.91
CA TYR A 390 4.03 6.43 7.45
C TYR A 390 5.19 6.01 8.38
N LEU A 391 4.92 5.08 9.29
CA LEU A 391 5.93 4.57 10.22
C LEU A 391 7.07 3.87 9.48
N PHE A 392 6.75 3.01 8.52
CA PHE A 392 7.74 2.28 7.71
C PHE A 392 8.54 3.21 6.80
N ALA A 393 7.92 4.24 6.24
CA ALA A 393 8.62 5.31 5.52
C ALA A 393 9.61 6.06 6.44
N GLY A 394 9.24 6.27 7.70
CA GLY A 394 10.13 6.82 8.72
C GLY A 394 11.37 5.94 8.95
N TYR A 395 11.20 4.62 9.04
CA TYR A 395 12.33 3.68 9.17
C TYR A 395 13.25 3.70 7.94
N VAL A 396 12.67 3.78 6.74
CA VAL A 396 13.43 3.93 5.49
C VAL A 396 14.21 5.24 5.49
N TYR A 397 13.57 6.35 5.86
CA TYR A 397 14.23 7.66 5.94
C TYR A 397 15.38 7.69 6.97
N GLU A 398 15.17 7.18 8.18
CA GLU A 398 16.23 7.06 9.20
C GLU A 398 17.43 6.27 8.68
N ALA A 399 17.18 5.18 7.95
CA ALA A 399 18.23 4.37 7.37
C ALA A 399 18.93 5.08 6.19
N LEU A 400 18.22 5.86 5.37
CA LEU A 400 18.81 6.72 4.34
C LEU A 400 19.73 7.78 4.95
N CYS A 401 19.34 8.37 6.07
CA CYS A 401 20.20 9.32 6.81
C CYS A 401 21.45 8.61 7.40
N ALA A 402 21.28 7.40 7.92
CA ALA A 402 22.41 6.62 8.45
C ALA A 402 23.42 6.19 7.37
N CYS A 403 22.99 6.13 6.11
CA CYS A 403 23.84 5.88 4.94
C CYS A 403 24.37 7.16 4.26
N ASP A 404 24.18 8.34 4.84
CA ASP A 404 24.55 9.65 4.28
C ASP A 404 23.90 9.94 2.89
N ILE A 405 22.76 9.33 2.60
CA ILE A 405 22.01 9.54 1.35
C ILE A 405 21.02 10.69 1.50
N ALA A 406 20.36 10.78 2.65
CA ALA A 406 19.46 11.87 3.00
C ALA A 406 20.01 12.68 4.18
N GLU A 407 19.69 13.98 4.24
CA GLU A 407 20.05 14.84 5.35
C GLU A 407 19.04 14.68 6.50
N THR A 408 19.52 14.76 7.73
CA THR A 408 18.65 14.80 8.91
C THR A 408 17.88 16.12 8.97
N GLY A 409 16.66 16.10 9.49
CA GLY A 409 15.80 17.30 9.64
C GLY A 409 14.52 17.29 8.81
N GLY A 410 14.19 16.15 8.21
CA GLY A 410 12.88 15.89 7.63
C GLY A 410 11.77 15.83 8.70
N ALA A 411 10.56 15.45 8.31
CA ALA A 411 9.42 15.37 9.21
C ALA A 411 9.76 14.56 10.47
N THR A 412 9.51 15.16 11.61
CA THR A 412 9.67 14.52 12.92
C THR A 412 8.27 14.40 13.52
N GLY A 413 7.91 13.23 13.92
CA GLY A 413 6.64 13.00 14.59
C GLY A 413 6.07 11.64 14.20
N ARG A 414 5.41 11.01 15.15
CA ARG A 414 4.70 9.77 14.93
C ARG A 414 3.28 10.05 14.51
N TRP A 415 2.79 9.28 13.57
CA TRP A 415 1.37 9.20 13.26
C TRP A 415 0.85 7.93 13.90
N GLU A 416 0.48 8.05 15.17
CA GLU A 416 0.03 6.88 15.91
C GLU A 416 -1.42 6.55 15.55
N PRO A 417 -1.71 5.29 15.22
CA PRO A 417 -3.08 4.86 15.06
C PRO A 417 -3.84 4.91 16.38
N PRO A 418 -5.16 5.15 16.35
CA PRO A 418 -5.99 5.07 17.55
C PRO A 418 -5.88 3.69 18.22
N GLU A 419 -6.13 3.62 19.53
CA GLU A 419 -6.06 2.35 20.27
C GLU A 419 -7.12 1.36 19.78
N GLU A 420 -8.31 1.84 19.50
CA GLU A 420 -9.36 1.06 18.84
C GLU A 420 -9.30 1.33 17.34
N ILE A 421 -8.92 0.33 16.57
CA ILE A 421 -9.04 0.39 15.10
C ILE A 421 -10.52 0.37 14.80
N PRO A 422 -11.07 1.39 14.11
CA PRO A 422 -12.42 1.30 13.62
C PRO A 422 -12.52 0.04 12.76
N GLN A 423 -13.30 -0.94 13.20
CA GLN A 423 -13.55 -2.10 12.36
C GLN A 423 -14.14 -1.60 11.05
N LEU A 424 -13.64 -2.12 9.92
CA LEU A 424 -14.31 -1.91 8.65
C LEU A 424 -15.76 -2.35 8.85
N THR A 425 -16.68 -1.41 8.71
CA THR A 425 -18.03 -1.78 8.34
C THR A 425 -17.90 -2.23 6.88
N ILE A 426 -17.60 -3.50 6.68
CA ILE A 426 -17.67 -4.09 5.33
C ILE A 426 -19.06 -3.74 4.82
N PRO A 427 -19.20 -3.03 3.70
CA PRO A 427 -20.51 -2.75 3.12
C PRO A 427 -21.30 -4.05 3.06
N LYS A 428 -22.58 -3.99 3.38
CA LYS A 428 -23.43 -5.19 3.50
C LYS A 428 -23.39 -6.05 2.25
N GLU A 429 -23.26 -5.42 1.09
CA GLU A 429 -23.03 -6.05 -0.20
C GLU A 429 -21.76 -6.92 -0.31
N TYR A 430 -20.71 -6.63 0.51
CA TYR A 430 -19.50 -7.45 0.59
C TYR A 430 -19.50 -8.39 1.81
N GLN A 431 -20.37 -8.15 2.80
CA GLN A 431 -20.60 -9.10 3.90
C GLN A 431 -21.39 -10.33 3.43
N ASP A 432 -22.24 -10.12 2.45
CA ASP A 432 -23.05 -11.15 1.79
C ASP A 432 -22.34 -11.74 0.55
N MET A 433 -21.12 -11.34 0.22
CA MET A 433 -20.26 -12.07 -0.72
C MET A 433 -19.77 -13.33 -0.02
N GLU A 434 -20.66 -14.28 0.04
CA GLU A 434 -20.38 -15.67 0.33
C GLU A 434 -19.21 -16.09 -0.56
N ASN A 435 -18.22 -16.75 0.02
CA ASN A 435 -17.15 -17.33 -0.79
C ASN A 435 -17.78 -18.46 -1.61
N PRO A 436 -18.07 -18.28 -2.90
CA PRO A 436 -18.77 -19.29 -3.69
C PRO A 436 -18.00 -20.61 -3.76
N GLU A 437 -16.66 -20.58 -3.59
CA GLU A 437 -15.85 -21.77 -3.54
C GLU A 437 -16.02 -22.52 -2.23
N ALA A 438 -16.11 -21.82 -1.09
CA ALA A 438 -16.34 -22.47 0.21
C ALA A 438 -17.76 -23.00 0.33
N GLU A 439 -18.77 -22.26 -0.16
CA GLU A 439 -20.14 -22.73 -0.19
C GLU A 439 -20.30 -23.93 -1.11
N HIS A 440 -19.76 -23.84 -2.32
CA HIS A 440 -19.80 -24.95 -3.27
C HIS A 440 -19.09 -26.21 -2.70
N LEU A 441 -17.97 -26.02 -1.99
CA LEU A 441 -17.24 -27.11 -1.32
C LEU A 441 -18.08 -27.77 -0.21
N PHE A 442 -18.97 -27.02 0.46
CA PHE A 442 -19.74 -27.51 1.60
C PHE A 442 -21.20 -27.86 1.28
N GLU A 443 -21.82 -27.24 0.29
CA GLU A 443 -23.20 -27.53 -0.12
C GLU A 443 -23.30 -28.72 -1.06
N GLU A 444 -22.35 -28.85 -1.98
CA GLU A 444 -22.22 -30.00 -2.88
C GLU A 444 -21.09 -30.94 -2.48
N LEU A 445 -20.96 -31.21 -1.17
CA LEU A 445 -19.89 -32.01 -0.62
C LEU A 445 -19.87 -33.41 -1.24
N GLU A 446 -18.94 -33.61 -2.14
CA GLU A 446 -18.70 -34.93 -2.71
C GLU A 446 -18.15 -35.90 -1.68
N ARG A 447 -18.57 -37.18 -1.75
CA ARG A 447 -18.07 -38.26 -0.89
C ARG A 447 -18.06 -37.92 0.61
N PRO A 448 -19.20 -37.53 1.20
CA PRO A 448 -19.27 -36.98 2.57
C PRO A 448 -18.77 -37.93 3.65
N ASP A 449 -18.84 -39.26 3.43
CA ASP A 449 -18.46 -40.30 4.38
C ASP A 449 -17.01 -40.79 4.22
N ASP A 450 -16.27 -40.27 3.20
CA ASP A 450 -14.87 -40.62 3.03
C ASP A 450 -14.01 -39.92 4.08
N GLU A 451 -12.95 -40.63 4.50
CA GLU A 451 -11.92 -40.09 5.40
C GLU A 451 -11.05 -39.07 4.65
N LEU A 452 -10.81 -37.95 5.31
CA LEU A 452 -10.05 -36.84 4.74
C LEU A 452 -8.54 -37.14 4.72
N THR A 453 -7.86 -36.71 3.66
CA THR A 453 -6.40 -36.68 3.60
C THR A 453 -5.85 -35.36 4.13
N ARG A 454 -4.54 -35.30 4.41
CA ARG A 454 -3.87 -34.06 4.85
C ARG A 454 -4.03 -32.94 3.86
N VAL A 455 -3.86 -33.20 2.57
CA VAL A 455 -4.00 -32.18 1.53
C VAL A 455 -5.44 -31.70 1.40
N GLU A 456 -6.44 -32.60 1.43
CA GLU A 456 -7.85 -32.22 1.43
C GLU A 456 -8.21 -31.37 2.67
N ALA A 457 -7.58 -31.65 3.82
CA ALA A 457 -7.72 -30.83 5.01
C ALA A 457 -7.21 -29.40 4.83
N LEU A 458 -6.08 -29.24 4.16
CA LEU A 458 -5.56 -27.91 3.80
C LEU A 458 -6.54 -27.17 2.88
N GLU A 459 -7.08 -27.81 1.86
CA GLU A 459 -8.06 -27.22 0.93
C GLU A 459 -9.31 -26.74 1.67
N PHE A 460 -9.84 -27.52 2.62
CA PHE A 460 -10.98 -27.14 3.46
C PHE A 460 -10.69 -25.87 4.29
N VAL A 461 -9.51 -25.81 4.93
CA VAL A 461 -9.14 -24.67 5.77
C VAL A 461 -8.80 -23.45 4.91
N ILE A 462 -8.13 -23.63 3.77
CA ILE A 462 -7.85 -22.56 2.81
C ILE A 462 -9.16 -21.90 2.34
N ALA A 463 -10.15 -22.72 1.93
CA ALA A 463 -11.45 -22.22 1.50
C ALA A 463 -12.18 -21.49 2.66
N THR A 464 -12.22 -22.09 3.86
CA THR A 464 -12.88 -21.50 5.04
C THR A 464 -12.28 -20.15 5.46
N MET A 465 -10.96 -20.03 5.37
CA MET A 465 -10.22 -18.83 5.80
C MET A 465 -10.01 -17.80 4.68
N HIS A 466 -10.57 -18.03 3.50
CA HIS A 466 -10.42 -17.17 2.33
C HIS A 466 -8.94 -16.91 1.95
N PHE A 467 -8.12 -17.94 2.02
CA PHE A 467 -6.79 -17.90 1.45
C PHE A 467 -6.86 -18.24 -0.05
N PHE A 468 -5.92 -17.73 -0.82
CA PHE A 468 -5.85 -17.98 -2.25
C PHE A 468 -4.70 -18.96 -2.56
N PRO A 469 -4.98 -20.17 -3.07
CA PRO A 469 -3.94 -21.07 -3.54
C PRO A 469 -3.09 -20.40 -4.62
N THR A 470 -1.80 -20.71 -4.61
CA THR A 470 -0.88 -20.21 -5.64
C THR A 470 -0.80 -21.20 -6.80
N ASN A 471 -0.45 -20.72 -7.99
CA ASN A 471 -0.18 -21.57 -9.13
C ASN A 471 1.26 -22.11 -9.14
N VAL A 472 1.99 -21.94 -8.05
CA VAL A 472 3.42 -22.21 -7.95
C VAL A 472 3.72 -22.93 -6.66
N TYR A 473 4.68 -23.84 -6.71
CA TYR A 473 5.19 -24.57 -5.58
C TYR A 473 6.73 -24.47 -5.52
N ASN A 474 7.28 -24.10 -4.35
CA ASN A 474 8.71 -23.83 -4.16
C ASN A 474 9.52 -25.05 -3.67
N ASP A 475 9.06 -26.27 -3.96
CA ASP A 475 9.74 -27.53 -3.63
C ASP A 475 10.14 -27.68 -2.15
N MET A 476 9.26 -27.23 -1.24
CA MET A 476 9.52 -27.32 0.20
C MET A 476 9.50 -28.73 0.74
N PHE A 477 8.70 -29.59 0.13
CA PHE A 477 8.53 -30.98 0.53
C PHE A 477 8.90 -31.92 -0.61
N GLU A 478 9.74 -32.90 -0.32
CA GLU A 478 10.24 -33.88 -1.31
C GLU A 478 9.13 -34.75 -1.89
N ASP A 479 8.02 -34.91 -1.17
CA ASP A 479 6.88 -35.75 -1.53
C ASP A 479 5.68 -34.96 -2.08
N VAL A 480 5.87 -33.69 -2.39
CA VAL A 480 4.92 -32.84 -3.11
C VAL A 480 5.60 -32.37 -4.41
N ILE A 481 5.03 -32.76 -5.54
CA ILE A 481 5.58 -32.40 -6.86
C ILE A 481 4.83 -31.20 -7.42
N GLY A 482 5.56 -30.22 -7.95
CA GLY A 482 4.99 -28.93 -8.37
C GLY A 482 3.91 -28.99 -9.45
N HIS A 483 3.76 -30.09 -10.19
CA HIS A 483 2.69 -30.27 -11.18
C HIS A 483 1.43 -30.98 -10.63
N GLU A 484 1.45 -31.40 -9.36
CA GLU A 484 0.25 -31.92 -8.72
C GLU A 484 -0.78 -30.82 -8.53
N THR A 485 -2.05 -31.14 -8.71
CA THR A 485 -3.15 -30.16 -8.64
C THR A 485 -3.25 -29.45 -7.30
N TYR A 486 -2.81 -30.10 -6.24
CA TYR A 486 -2.81 -29.59 -4.88
C TYR A 486 -1.53 -28.86 -4.44
N ALA A 487 -0.50 -28.84 -5.29
CA ALA A 487 0.78 -28.24 -4.90
C ALA A 487 0.64 -26.77 -4.51
N GLY A 488 -0.21 -26.00 -5.20
CA GLY A 488 -0.53 -24.62 -4.86
C GLY A 488 -1.24 -24.47 -3.52
N ALA A 489 -2.07 -25.43 -3.13
CA ALA A 489 -2.70 -25.43 -1.81
C ALA A 489 -1.70 -25.72 -0.68
N VAL A 490 -0.75 -26.62 -0.90
CA VAL A 490 0.34 -26.91 0.04
C VAL A 490 1.25 -25.68 0.20
N GLU A 491 1.61 -25.02 -0.89
CA GLU A 491 2.39 -23.77 -0.87
C GLU A 491 1.65 -22.68 -0.09
N CYS A 492 0.37 -22.48 -0.39
CA CYS A 492 -0.48 -21.52 0.33
C CYS A 492 -0.56 -21.82 1.83
N ALA A 493 -0.77 -23.08 2.19
CA ALA A 493 -0.83 -23.51 3.57
C ALA A 493 0.50 -23.31 4.31
N TRP A 494 1.62 -23.60 3.66
CA TRP A 494 2.95 -23.33 4.20
C TRP A 494 3.17 -21.84 4.45
N GLN A 495 2.93 -21.02 3.45
CA GLN A 495 3.11 -19.56 3.54
C GLN A 495 2.25 -18.90 4.62
N ASN A 496 1.09 -19.47 4.93
CA ASN A 496 0.18 -18.96 5.94
C ASN A 496 0.31 -19.68 7.29
N GLY A 497 1.32 -20.55 7.47
CA GLY A 497 1.59 -21.24 8.72
C GLY A 497 0.49 -22.23 9.15
N LEU A 498 -0.27 -22.78 8.19
CA LEU A 498 -1.35 -23.74 8.51
C LEU A 498 -0.82 -25.11 8.90
N ILE A 499 0.31 -25.52 8.33
CA ILE A 499 0.87 -26.87 8.49
C ILE A 499 1.54 -26.99 9.87
N PRO A 500 1.03 -27.83 10.78
CA PRO A 500 1.68 -28.08 12.07
C PRO A 500 3.04 -28.77 11.90
N GLU A 501 4.02 -28.40 12.72
CA GLU A 501 5.38 -28.98 12.65
C GLU A 501 5.39 -30.50 12.90
N ASP A 502 4.51 -31.02 13.76
CA ASP A 502 4.37 -32.44 14.05
C ASP A 502 3.79 -33.26 12.90
N MET A 503 3.33 -32.62 11.83
CA MET A 503 2.93 -33.28 10.58
C MET A 503 4.06 -33.38 9.56
N ILE A 504 5.24 -32.85 9.87
CA ILE A 504 6.40 -32.86 8.98
C ILE A 504 7.44 -33.82 9.52
N GLU A 505 7.90 -34.75 8.68
CA GLU A 505 9.02 -35.66 9.01
C GLU A 505 10.18 -35.39 8.07
N GLY A 506 11.24 -34.74 8.57
CA GLY A 506 12.34 -34.27 7.73
C GLY A 506 11.86 -33.25 6.69
N HIS A 507 11.87 -33.61 5.42
CA HIS A 507 11.38 -32.77 4.31
C HIS A 507 10.12 -33.35 3.65
N LYS A 508 9.29 -34.10 4.38
CA LYS A 508 8.07 -34.73 3.85
C LYS A 508 6.83 -34.31 4.62
N PHE A 509 5.76 -34.04 3.87
CA PHE A 509 4.45 -33.64 4.39
C PHE A 509 3.43 -34.78 4.42
N PHE A 510 3.59 -35.81 3.59
CA PHE A 510 2.67 -36.93 3.41
C PHE A 510 1.25 -36.50 3.01
N PRO A 511 1.08 -35.84 1.85
CA PRO A 511 -0.19 -35.19 1.47
C PRO A 511 -1.39 -36.13 1.41
N GLN A 512 -1.17 -37.43 1.09
CA GLN A 512 -2.20 -38.45 0.95
C GLN A 512 -2.47 -39.23 2.26
N GLN A 513 -1.77 -38.92 3.34
CA GLN A 513 -2.02 -39.56 4.63
C GLN A 513 -3.38 -39.11 5.19
N LYS A 514 -4.13 -40.07 5.78
CA LYS A 514 -5.37 -39.76 6.46
C LYS A 514 -5.13 -38.93 7.72
N ILE A 515 -6.06 -38.06 8.05
CA ILE A 515 -5.95 -37.11 9.15
C ILE A 515 -6.99 -37.38 10.24
N THR A 516 -6.59 -37.25 11.49
CA THR A 516 -7.49 -37.36 12.65
C THR A 516 -8.25 -36.06 12.91
N GLY A 517 -9.30 -36.14 13.75
CA GLY A 517 -10.03 -34.94 14.17
C GLY A 517 -9.16 -33.93 14.92
N GLU A 518 -8.21 -34.40 15.73
CA GLU A 518 -7.25 -33.54 16.43
C GLU A 518 -6.27 -32.88 15.47
N GLU A 519 -5.74 -33.62 14.51
CA GLU A 519 -4.83 -33.08 13.49
C GLU A 519 -5.54 -32.04 12.62
N PHE A 520 -6.80 -32.30 12.22
CA PHE A 520 -7.60 -31.31 11.48
C PHE A 520 -7.84 -30.04 12.31
N LEU A 521 -8.17 -30.20 13.60
CA LEU A 521 -8.34 -29.07 14.52
C LEU A 521 -7.07 -28.20 14.59
N LYS A 522 -5.87 -28.80 14.59
CA LYS A 522 -4.61 -28.05 14.59
C LYS A 522 -4.46 -27.17 13.34
N ILE A 523 -4.72 -27.73 12.15
CA ILE A 523 -4.69 -26.97 10.89
C ILE A 523 -5.72 -25.83 10.92
N LEU A 524 -6.96 -26.15 11.31
CA LEU A 524 -8.06 -25.17 11.38
C LEU A 524 -7.76 -24.05 12.38
N ARG A 525 -7.24 -24.40 13.55
CA ARG A 525 -6.81 -23.45 14.57
C ARG A 525 -5.69 -22.56 14.07
N ASN A 526 -4.67 -23.12 13.39
CA ASN A 526 -3.58 -22.35 12.81
C ASN A 526 -4.09 -21.33 11.78
N GLY A 527 -4.99 -21.75 10.90
CA GLY A 527 -5.63 -20.86 9.94
C GLY A 527 -6.43 -19.74 10.61
N TYR A 528 -7.24 -20.08 11.60
CA TYR A 528 -8.01 -19.10 12.35
C TYR A 528 -7.13 -18.13 13.14
N MET A 529 -6.15 -18.65 13.87
CA MET A 529 -5.23 -17.85 14.69
C MET A 529 -4.28 -16.97 13.87
N SER A 530 -4.09 -17.26 12.61
CA SER A 530 -3.38 -16.34 11.73
C SER A 530 -4.10 -14.99 11.56
N ARG A 531 -5.41 -14.95 11.83
CA ARG A 531 -6.28 -13.79 11.63
C ARG A 531 -7.11 -13.37 12.85
N ARG A 532 -7.38 -14.27 13.81
CA ARG A 532 -8.30 -14.03 14.95
C ARG A 532 -7.80 -14.71 16.22
N THR A 533 -8.36 -14.35 17.36
CA THR A 533 -8.06 -14.97 18.63
C THR A 533 -8.88 -16.25 18.81
N TRP A 534 -8.23 -17.37 19.07
CA TRP A 534 -8.85 -18.66 19.36
C TRP A 534 -9.06 -18.84 20.87
N THR A 535 -10.28 -19.12 21.30
CA THR A 535 -10.60 -19.38 22.71
C THR A 535 -10.88 -20.86 22.95
N LYS A 536 -10.85 -21.27 24.22
CA LYS A 536 -11.17 -22.63 24.60
C LYS A 536 -12.66 -22.98 24.42
N GLU A 537 -13.52 -21.98 24.58
CA GLU A 537 -14.96 -22.11 24.32
C GLU A 537 -15.20 -22.33 22.83
N HIS A 538 -14.49 -21.60 21.96
CA HIS A 538 -14.55 -21.78 20.53
C HIS A 538 -14.09 -23.18 20.12
N GLU A 539 -12.95 -23.65 20.66
CA GLU A 539 -12.45 -25.00 20.42
C GLU A 539 -13.46 -26.08 20.80
N THR A 540 -14.12 -25.93 21.95
CA THR A 540 -15.15 -26.85 22.40
C THR A 540 -16.34 -26.91 21.46
N ALA A 541 -16.79 -25.76 20.95
CA ALA A 541 -17.89 -25.67 19.99
C ALA A 541 -17.53 -26.31 18.64
N VAL A 542 -16.33 -26.07 18.16
CA VAL A 542 -15.83 -26.63 16.88
C VAL A 542 -15.73 -28.16 16.96
N MET A 543 -15.29 -28.72 18.10
CA MET A 543 -15.08 -30.15 18.29
C MET A 543 -16.35 -30.91 18.70
N GLU A 544 -17.49 -30.25 18.83
CA GLU A 544 -18.75 -30.92 19.26
C GLU A 544 -19.13 -32.10 18.35
N GLY A 545 -19.17 -33.29 18.89
CA GLY A 545 -19.53 -34.52 18.18
C GLY A 545 -18.40 -35.12 17.31
N ILE A 546 -17.19 -34.60 17.41
CA ILE A 546 -16.01 -35.07 16.65
C ILE A 546 -15.12 -35.92 17.57
N SER A 547 -14.65 -37.05 17.04
CA SER A 547 -13.66 -37.89 17.74
C SER A 547 -12.24 -37.33 17.50
N PRO A 548 -11.50 -36.94 18.55
CA PRO A 548 -10.13 -36.42 18.34
C PRO A 548 -9.17 -37.46 17.73
N GLU A 549 -9.26 -38.71 18.14
CA GLU A 549 -8.34 -39.80 17.76
C GLU A 549 -8.79 -40.54 16.47
N GLY A 550 -10.06 -40.39 16.06
CA GLY A 550 -10.60 -41.00 14.85
C GLY A 550 -10.21 -40.27 13.58
N TYR A 551 -10.06 -41.01 12.47
CA TYR A 551 -9.95 -40.35 11.16
C TYR A 551 -11.20 -39.54 10.86
N ILE A 552 -11.00 -38.26 10.53
CA ILE A 552 -12.12 -37.34 10.28
C ILE A 552 -12.72 -37.57 8.89
N LYS A 553 -14.04 -37.56 8.80
CA LYS A 553 -14.78 -37.64 7.56
C LYS A 553 -14.97 -36.24 6.93
N ARG A 554 -15.15 -36.18 5.62
CA ARG A 554 -15.35 -34.93 4.89
C ARG A 554 -16.51 -34.09 5.45
N HIS A 555 -17.67 -34.69 5.76
CA HIS A 555 -18.78 -33.95 6.33
C HIS A 555 -18.51 -33.44 7.76
N GLU A 556 -17.73 -34.15 8.55
CA GLU A 556 -17.33 -33.75 9.90
C GLU A 556 -16.40 -32.54 9.84
N ALA A 557 -15.41 -32.58 8.95
CA ALA A 557 -14.50 -31.47 8.68
C ALA A 557 -15.23 -30.21 8.19
N ALA A 558 -16.19 -30.36 7.26
CA ALA A 558 -17.04 -29.27 6.80
C ALA A 558 -17.86 -28.65 7.96
N ASN A 559 -18.37 -29.46 8.88
CA ASN A 559 -19.07 -28.96 10.07
C ASN A 559 -18.13 -28.18 11.01
N MET A 560 -16.90 -28.68 11.23
CA MET A 560 -15.90 -27.94 11.99
C MET A 560 -15.57 -26.57 11.36
N CYS A 561 -15.39 -26.53 10.05
CA CYS A 561 -15.18 -25.30 9.30
C CYS A 561 -16.32 -24.29 9.48
N ARG A 562 -17.58 -24.74 9.32
CA ARG A 562 -18.76 -23.88 9.53
C ARG A 562 -18.84 -23.32 10.96
N ARG A 563 -18.56 -24.14 11.96
CA ARG A 563 -18.56 -23.71 13.37
C ARG A 563 -17.41 -22.77 13.70
N SER A 564 -16.29 -22.89 13.02
CA SER A 564 -15.17 -21.97 13.20
C SER A 564 -15.43 -20.57 12.63
N SER A 565 -16.36 -20.46 11.68
CA SER A 565 -16.72 -19.20 11.03
C SER A 565 -17.73 -18.35 11.82
N LEU A 566 -18.36 -18.91 12.83
CA LEU A 566 -19.30 -18.25 13.74
C LEU A 566 -18.57 -17.53 14.88
#